data_d662d6587f5acbfcc6d2e713a09c59e9
#
_entry.id   d662d6587f5acbfcc6d2e713a09c59e9
#
_cell.length_a   1.000
_cell.length_b   1.000
_cell.length_c   1.000
_cell.angle_alpha   90.00
_cell.angle_beta   90.00
_cell.angle_gamma   90.00
#
_symmetry.space_group_name_H-M   'P 1'
#
loop_
_entity.id
_entity.type
_entity.pdbx_description
1 polymer ?
#
loop_
_entity_poly.entity_id
_entity_poly.type
_entity_poly.pdbx_seq_one_letter_code
_entity_poly.pdbx_strand_id
1 'polypeptide(L)'
;MRILTGVFAGLLFLTVSTQVWAAEVIRLGFFDKQAIVDRSEMGKEGLEKLRGKMGPIREKLNAARQEIEELEAEFKKKELVWSDDMKKNKLQEIRAKKVMLRQGVDQANRLLTEKERELLMPLQKKVVEIVARIGKEEGYAMIFELGGGGIWYAPDSLNLSERIVQELNEFYAGEKAKQ
;
A
#
# COMPACT_ATOMS: atom_id res chain seq x y z
N MET A 1 -77.68 17.06 61.00
CA MET A 1 -76.72 17.96 60.34
C MET A 1 -75.37 17.23 60.33
N ARG A 2 -75.01 16.59 59.23
CA ARG A 2 -73.83 15.68 59.12
C ARG A 2 -72.88 16.33 58.15
N ILE A 3 -71.74 16.67 58.66
CA ILE A 3 -70.63 17.25 57.87
C ILE A 3 -69.82 16.12 57.34
N LEU A 4 -69.73 15.95 55.98
CA LEU A 4 -68.88 15.02 55.30
C LEU A 4 -67.54 15.69 54.99
N THR A 5 -66.48 15.21 55.64
CA THR A 5 -65.11 15.62 55.37
C THR A 5 -64.55 14.73 54.28
N GLY A 6 -64.34 15.30 53.07
CA GLY A 6 -63.69 14.60 51.94
C GLY A 6 -62.18 14.71 52.08
N VAL A 7 -61.52 13.55 52.17
CA VAL A 7 -60.09 13.43 52.12
C VAL A 7 -59.67 13.35 50.67
N PHE A 8 -58.95 14.36 50.18
CA PHE A 8 -58.31 14.41 48.83
C PHE A 8 -56.93 13.77 48.93
N ALA A 9 -56.85 12.53 48.53
CA ALA A 9 -55.52 11.84 48.44
C ALA A 9 -54.82 12.24 47.13
N GLY A 10 -53.88 13.17 47.25
CA GLY A 10 -53.01 13.56 46.11
C GLY A 10 -52.00 12.45 45.77
N LEU A 11 -52.16 11.81 44.60
CA LEU A 11 -51.23 10.82 44.05
C LEU A 11 -50.04 11.57 43.39
N LEU A 12 -48.92 11.63 44.09
CA LEU A 12 -47.66 12.21 43.58
C LEU A 12 -47.01 11.21 42.61
N PHE A 13 -47.20 11.42 41.30
CA PHE A 13 -46.50 10.65 40.28
C PHE A 13 -45.02 11.11 40.20
N LEU A 14 -44.11 10.34 40.80
CA LEU A 14 -42.68 10.51 40.59
C LEU A 14 -42.34 10.01 39.18
N THR A 15 -42.16 10.90 38.21
CA THR A 15 -41.59 10.59 36.90
C THR A 15 -40.08 10.42 37.05
N VAL A 16 -39.62 9.17 37.15
CA VAL A 16 -38.20 8.84 37.07
C VAL A 16 -37.77 9.00 35.61
N SER A 17 -37.17 10.13 35.29
CA SER A 17 -36.52 10.36 33.99
C SER A 17 -35.27 9.47 33.90
N THR A 18 -35.38 8.30 33.28
CA THR A 18 -34.22 7.48 32.92
C THR A 18 -33.48 8.24 31.81
N GLN A 19 -32.40 8.91 32.16
CA GLN A 19 -31.43 9.39 31.16
C GLN A 19 -30.76 8.17 30.55
N VAL A 20 -31.21 7.82 29.35
CA VAL A 20 -30.52 6.86 28.50
C VAL A 20 -29.25 7.56 28.02
N TRP A 21 -28.12 7.21 28.59
CA TRP A 21 -26.80 7.58 28.04
C TRP A 21 -26.67 6.83 26.71
N ALA A 22 -26.89 7.52 25.61
CA ALA A 22 -26.52 7.01 24.31
C ALA A 22 -25.01 6.78 24.32
N ALA A 23 -24.59 5.53 24.33
CA ALA A 23 -23.18 5.18 24.14
C ALA A 23 -22.76 5.80 22.79
N GLU A 24 -21.80 6.68 22.81
CA GLU A 24 -21.24 7.27 21.60
C GLU A 24 -20.63 6.12 20.77
N VAL A 25 -21.25 5.81 19.63
CA VAL A 25 -20.79 4.74 18.75
C VAL A 25 -19.49 5.21 18.09
N ILE A 26 -18.37 4.70 18.59
CA ILE A 26 -17.05 4.97 18.01
C ILE A 26 -17.02 4.38 16.59
N ARG A 27 -16.99 5.24 15.59
CA ARG A 27 -16.93 4.83 14.19
C ARG A 27 -15.48 4.62 13.78
N LEU A 28 -15.16 3.40 13.35
CA LEU A 28 -13.83 3.01 12.86
C LEU A 28 -13.93 2.66 11.39
N GLY A 29 -12.81 2.87 10.66
CA GLY A 29 -12.68 2.47 9.27
C GLY A 29 -11.28 1.94 9.01
N PHE A 30 -11.13 1.25 7.88
CA PHE A 30 -9.81 0.88 7.37
C PHE A 30 -9.79 0.95 5.84
N PHE A 31 -8.59 1.02 5.29
CA PHE A 31 -8.36 0.90 3.85
C PHE A 31 -7.12 0.06 3.56
N ASP A 32 -7.12 -0.61 2.41
CA ASP A 32 -5.99 -1.35 1.86
C ASP A 32 -5.27 -0.48 0.83
N LYS A 33 -4.07 -0.03 1.17
CA LYS A 33 -3.23 0.80 0.31
C LYS A 33 -2.87 0.09 -0.99
N GLN A 34 -2.57 -1.21 -0.95
CA GLN A 34 -2.23 -1.96 -2.15
C GLN A 34 -3.43 -2.05 -3.10
N ALA A 35 -4.62 -2.33 -2.56
CA ALA A 35 -5.85 -2.34 -3.34
C ALA A 35 -6.13 -0.97 -4.00
N ILE A 36 -5.85 0.14 -3.31
CA ILE A 36 -6.00 1.49 -3.87
C ILE A 36 -5.02 1.70 -5.03
N VAL A 37 -3.75 1.34 -4.86
CA VAL A 37 -2.74 1.47 -5.93
C VAL A 37 -3.12 0.62 -7.14
N ASP A 38 -3.54 -0.62 -6.94
CA ASP A 38 -3.82 -1.56 -8.03
C ASP A 38 -5.11 -1.23 -8.79
N ARG A 39 -6.10 -0.62 -8.14
CA ARG A 39 -7.43 -0.37 -8.72
C ARG A 39 -7.63 1.05 -9.24
N SER A 40 -6.94 2.05 -8.68
CA SER A 40 -7.09 3.43 -9.14
C SER A 40 -6.38 3.67 -10.47
N GLU A 41 -6.94 4.55 -11.30
CA GLU A 41 -6.33 4.92 -12.59
C GLU A 41 -4.96 5.60 -12.39
N MET A 42 -4.83 6.44 -11.38
CA MET A 42 -3.57 7.08 -11.03
C MET A 42 -2.51 6.06 -10.59
N GLY A 43 -2.91 5.04 -9.84
CA GLY A 43 -2.02 3.96 -9.41
C GLY A 43 -1.58 3.07 -10.57
N LYS A 44 -2.52 2.66 -11.43
CA LYS A 44 -2.21 1.86 -12.63
C LYS A 44 -1.23 2.58 -13.54
N GLU A 45 -1.44 3.86 -13.82
CA GLU A 45 -0.53 4.65 -14.64
C GLU A 45 0.86 4.80 -13.99
N GLY A 46 0.91 5.01 -12.67
CA GLY A 46 2.16 5.05 -11.92
C GLY A 46 2.94 3.74 -12.02
N LEU A 47 2.26 2.60 -11.84
CA LEU A 47 2.85 1.27 -11.96
C LEU A 47 3.31 0.96 -13.39
N GLU A 48 2.57 1.37 -14.41
CA GLU A 48 2.94 1.19 -15.81
C GLU A 48 4.22 1.99 -16.15
N LYS A 49 4.28 3.25 -15.74
CA LYS A 49 5.49 4.08 -15.87
C LYS A 49 6.69 3.44 -15.15
N LEU A 50 6.47 2.89 -13.96
CA LEU A 50 7.50 2.18 -13.21
C LEU A 50 8.00 0.95 -13.96
N ARG A 51 7.09 0.12 -14.48
CA ARG A 51 7.42 -1.05 -15.31
C ARG A 51 8.22 -0.66 -16.54
N GLY A 52 7.79 0.38 -17.25
CA GLY A 52 8.50 0.88 -18.42
C GLY A 52 9.93 1.33 -18.11
N LYS A 53 10.15 2.00 -16.98
CA LYS A 53 11.49 2.44 -16.56
C LYS A 53 12.38 1.29 -16.09
N MET A 54 11.82 0.30 -15.41
CA MET A 54 12.58 -0.82 -14.82
C MET A 54 12.75 -2.01 -15.77
N GLY A 55 11.91 -2.15 -16.79
CA GLY A 55 11.96 -3.24 -17.77
C GLY A 55 13.33 -3.42 -18.41
N PRO A 56 13.88 -2.38 -19.07
CA PRO A 56 15.20 -2.48 -19.71
C PRO A 56 16.35 -2.82 -18.75
N ILE A 57 16.26 -2.37 -17.50
CA ILE A 57 17.26 -2.68 -16.47
C ILE A 57 17.18 -4.14 -16.08
N ARG A 58 15.98 -4.67 -15.91
CA ARG A 58 15.73 -6.08 -15.60
C ARG A 58 16.26 -6.98 -16.71
N GLU A 59 16.02 -6.63 -17.97
CA GLU A 59 16.54 -7.37 -19.13
C GLU A 59 18.06 -7.41 -19.14
N LYS A 60 18.74 -6.27 -18.91
CA LYS A 60 20.20 -6.21 -18.82
C LYS A 60 20.75 -7.10 -17.68
N LEU A 61 20.13 -7.09 -16.52
CA LEU A 61 20.55 -7.92 -15.39
C LEU A 61 20.32 -9.40 -15.66
N ASN A 62 19.22 -9.76 -16.34
CA ASN A 62 18.96 -11.14 -16.75
C ASN A 62 19.97 -11.62 -17.80
N ALA A 63 20.29 -10.79 -18.81
CA ALA A 63 21.33 -11.11 -19.80
C ALA A 63 22.71 -11.31 -19.16
N ALA A 64 23.08 -10.42 -18.21
CA ALA A 64 24.34 -10.58 -17.47
C ALA A 64 24.37 -11.85 -16.60
N ARG A 65 23.23 -12.28 -16.06
CA ARG A 65 23.13 -13.55 -15.33
C ARG A 65 23.32 -14.74 -16.23
N GLN A 66 22.65 -14.76 -17.39
CA GLN A 66 22.80 -15.83 -18.38
C GLN A 66 24.23 -15.93 -18.86
N GLU A 67 24.89 -14.81 -19.16
CA GLU A 67 26.31 -14.81 -19.58
C GLU A 67 27.22 -15.44 -18.52
N ILE A 68 26.99 -15.16 -17.23
CA ILE A 68 27.76 -15.79 -16.15
C ILE A 68 27.49 -17.29 -16.09
N GLU A 69 26.25 -17.73 -16.23
CA GLU A 69 25.86 -19.14 -16.24
C GLU A 69 26.53 -19.89 -17.42
N GLU A 70 26.57 -19.29 -18.60
CA GLU A 70 27.24 -19.83 -19.78
C GLU A 70 28.75 -19.96 -19.56
N LEU A 71 29.42 -18.93 -19.01
CA LEU A 71 30.84 -18.96 -18.70
C LEU A 71 31.18 -20.02 -17.64
N GLU A 72 30.36 -20.19 -16.63
CA GLU A 72 30.52 -21.25 -15.62
C GLU A 72 30.32 -22.64 -16.21
N ALA A 73 29.33 -22.80 -17.09
CA ALA A 73 29.12 -24.06 -17.79
C ALA A 73 30.27 -24.40 -18.74
N GLU A 74 30.78 -23.40 -19.45
CA GLU A 74 31.97 -23.57 -20.30
C GLU A 74 33.19 -23.96 -19.47
N PHE A 75 33.42 -23.26 -18.37
CA PHE A 75 34.52 -23.56 -17.46
C PHE A 75 34.47 -25.01 -16.99
N LYS A 76 33.30 -25.44 -16.47
CA LYS A 76 33.08 -26.82 -15.99
C LYS A 76 33.34 -27.88 -17.07
N LYS A 77 33.00 -27.60 -18.33
CA LYS A 77 33.21 -28.55 -19.45
C LYS A 77 34.65 -28.63 -19.87
N LYS A 78 35.40 -27.54 -19.75
CA LYS A 78 36.75 -27.42 -20.35
C LYS A 78 37.87 -27.36 -19.31
N GLU A 79 37.58 -27.32 -18.01
CA GLU A 79 38.59 -27.19 -16.94
C GLU A 79 39.70 -28.28 -16.98
N LEU A 80 39.38 -29.49 -17.49
CA LEU A 80 40.32 -30.58 -17.56
C LEU A 80 41.31 -30.48 -18.76
N VAL A 81 40.95 -29.69 -19.78
CA VAL A 81 41.75 -29.54 -21.01
C VAL A 81 42.45 -28.18 -21.12
N TRP A 82 42.09 -27.22 -20.25
CA TRP A 82 42.71 -25.92 -20.23
C TRP A 82 44.00 -25.87 -19.42
N SER A 83 44.93 -25.03 -19.87
CA SER A 83 46.11 -24.69 -19.07
C SER A 83 45.74 -23.96 -17.79
N ASP A 84 46.65 -23.98 -16.80
CA ASP A 84 46.40 -23.32 -15.52
C ASP A 84 46.21 -21.79 -15.65
N ASP A 85 46.93 -21.16 -16.60
CA ASP A 85 46.74 -19.75 -16.90
C ASP A 85 45.36 -19.46 -17.51
N MET A 86 44.89 -20.32 -18.42
CA MET A 86 43.54 -20.18 -18.96
C MET A 86 42.45 -20.34 -17.87
N LYS A 87 42.60 -21.33 -17.01
CA LYS A 87 41.68 -21.52 -15.88
C LYS A 87 41.64 -20.28 -14.97
N LYS A 88 42.82 -19.78 -14.61
CA LYS A 88 42.95 -18.59 -13.76
C LYS A 88 42.27 -17.37 -14.38
N ASN A 89 42.52 -17.13 -15.67
CA ASN A 89 41.92 -16.00 -16.40
C ASN A 89 40.39 -16.13 -16.47
N LYS A 90 39.87 -17.32 -16.78
CA LYS A 90 38.41 -17.56 -16.82
C LYS A 90 37.76 -17.39 -15.47
N LEU A 91 38.37 -17.88 -14.40
CA LEU A 91 37.88 -17.67 -13.05
C LEU A 91 37.89 -16.19 -12.66
N GLN A 92 38.87 -15.42 -13.06
CA GLN A 92 38.91 -13.98 -12.84
C GLN A 92 37.80 -13.27 -13.61
N GLU A 93 37.58 -13.64 -14.89
CA GLU A 93 36.49 -13.12 -15.71
C GLU A 93 35.10 -13.36 -15.05
N ILE A 94 34.84 -14.61 -14.67
CA ILE A 94 33.59 -14.99 -14.00
C ILE A 94 33.38 -14.19 -12.69
N ARG A 95 34.44 -14.08 -11.87
CA ARG A 95 34.39 -13.30 -10.62
C ARG A 95 34.11 -11.82 -10.88
N ALA A 96 34.79 -11.23 -11.87
CA ALA A 96 34.55 -9.83 -12.23
C ALA A 96 33.11 -9.59 -12.68
N LYS A 97 32.55 -10.45 -13.54
CA LYS A 97 31.17 -10.37 -14.00
C LYS A 97 30.18 -10.55 -12.86
N LYS A 98 30.42 -11.46 -11.92
CA LYS A 98 29.59 -11.62 -10.72
C LYS A 98 29.59 -10.37 -9.83
N VAL A 99 30.74 -9.72 -9.68
CA VAL A 99 30.82 -8.45 -8.93
C VAL A 99 30.02 -7.35 -9.63
N MET A 100 30.18 -7.23 -10.96
CA MET A 100 29.44 -6.26 -11.77
C MET A 100 27.92 -6.52 -11.69
N LEU A 101 27.48 -7.78 -11.77
CA LEU A 101 26.07 -8.14 -11.63
C LEU A 101 25.52 -7.73 -10.26
N ARG A 102 26.25 -8.01 -9.18
CA ARG A 102 25.85 -7.60 -7.83
C ARG A 102 25.70 -6.09 -7.72
N GLN A 103 26.69 -5.33 -8.21
CA GLN A 103 26.62 -3.86 -8.23
C GLN A 103 25.43 -3.36 -9.05
N GLY A 104 25.15 -3.97 -10.20
CA GLY A 104 24.01 -3.67 -11.05
C GLY A 104 22.67 -3.92 -10.33
N VAL A 105 22.53 -5.03 -9.60
CA VAL A 105 21.36 -5.35 -8.79
C VAL A 105 21.15 -4.30 -7.68
N ASP A 106 22.23 -3.93 -6.98
CA ASP A 106 22.14 -2.92 -5.91
C ASP A 106 21.73 -1.54 -6.46
N GLN A 107 22.27 -1.15 -7.62
CA GLN A 107 21.86 0.09 -8.30
C GLN A 107 20.39 0.03 -8.76
N ALA A 108 19.95 -1.11 -9.32
CA ALA A 108 18.58 -1.30 -9.75
C ALA A 108 17.60 -1.21 -8.57
N ASN A 109 17.93 -1.79 -7.42
CA ASN A 109 17.10 -1.72 -6.22
C ASN A 109 16.97 -0.28 -5.69
N ARG A 110 18.06 0.48 -5.67
CA ARG A 110 18.02 1.91 -5.29
C ARG A 110 17.15 2.72 -6.24
N LEU A 111 17.33 2.51 -7.54
CA LEU A 111 16.54 3.21 -8.55
C LEU A 111 15.07 2.83 -8.49
N LEU A 112 14.75 1.55 -8.23
CA LEU A 112 13.38 1.09 -8.04
C LEU A 112 12.71 1.86 -6.88
N THR A 113 13.35 1.89 -5.70
CA THR A 113 12.83 2.62 -4.53
C THR A 113 12.64 4.11 -4.81
N GLU A 114 13.60 4.73 -5.51
CA GLU A 114 13.48 6.13 -5.90
C GLU A 114 12.29 6.36 -6.84
N LYS A 115 12.14 5.52 -7.87
CA LYS A 115 11.07 5.67 -8.86
C LYS A 115 9.69 5.28 -8.31
N GLU A 116 9.59 4.28 -7.45
CA GLU A 116 8.36 4.01 -6.71
C GLU A 116 7.93 5.25 -5.91
N ARG A 117 8.86 5.83 -5.17
CA ARG A 117 8.57 7.03 -4.40
C ARG A 117 8.13 8.19 -5.30
N GLU A 118 8.86 8.47 -6.39
CA GLU A 118 8.55 9.56 -7.32
C GLU A 118 7.16 9.40 -7.94
N LEU A 119 6.82 8.19 -8.40
CA LEU A 119 5.61 7.92 -9.17
C LEU A 119 4.37 7.72 -8.31
N LEU A 120 4.52 7.14 -7.11
CA LEU A 120 3.39 6.85 -6.22
C LEU A 120 3.19 7.86 -5.09
N MET A 121 4.15 8.76 -4.83
CA MET A 121 3.99 9.80 -3.81
C MET A 121 2.80 10.75 -4.08
N PRO A 122 2.52 11.21 -5.31
CA PRO A 122 1.36 12.05 -5.56
C PRO A 122 0.04 11.35 -5.22
N LEU A 123 -0.09 10.05 -5.56
CA LEU A 123 -1.22 9.21 -5.19
C LEU A 123 -1.35 9.12 -3.67
N GLN A 124 -0.26 8.80 -2.97
CA GLN A 124 -0.27 8.67 -1.51
C GLN A 124 -0.72 9.97 -0.83
N LYS A 125 -0.23 11.12 -1.28
CA LYS A 125 -0.67 12.42 -0.75
C LYS A 125 -2.17 12.60 -0.92
N LYS A 126 -2.70 12.29 -2.11
CA LYS A 126 -4.13 12.43 -2.38
C LYS A 126 -4.99 11.47 -1.57
N VAL A 127 -4.55 10.24 -1.38
CA VAL A 127 -5.22 9.27 -0.50
C VAL A 127 -5.30 9.81 0.93
N VAL A 128 -4.21 10.37 1.47
CA VAL A 128 -4.23 10.97 2.82
C VAL A 128 -5.23 12.11 2.92
N GLU A 129 -5.32 12.99 1.91
CA GLU A 129 -6.30 14.08 1.87
C GLU A 129 -7.75 13.54 1.87
N ILE A 130 -8.03 12.55 1.03
CA ILE A 130 -9.35 11.90 0.93
C ILE A 130 -9.73 11.26 2.26
N VAL A 131 -8.82 10.45 2.85
CA VAL A 131 -9.04 9.78 4.14
C VAL A 131 -9.31 10.79 5.26
N ALA A 132 -8.52 11.87 5.32
CA ALA A 132 -8.71 12.91 6.33
C ALA A 132 -10.06 13.61 6.17
N ARG A 133 -10.50 13.87 4.93
CA ARG A 133 -11.81 14.46 4.65
C ARG A 133 -12.95 13.53 5.05
N ILE A 134 -12.92 12.26 4.62
CA ILE A 134 -13.92 11.25 5.00
C ILE A 134 -14.00 11.13 6.53
N GLY A 135 -12.85 11.07 7.20
CA GLY A 135 -12.79 10.98 8.67
C GLY A 135 -13.51 12.13 9.35
N LYS A 136 -13.23 13.35 8.90
CA LYS A 136 -13.80 14.58 9.47
C LYS A 136 -15.29 14.74 9.16
N GLU A 137 -15.69 14.53 7.90
CA GLU A 137 -17.06 14.76 7.44
C GLU A 137 -18.04 13.71 7.97
N GLU A 138 -17.61 12.47 8.17
CA GLU A 138 -18.46 11.36 8.59
C GLU A 138 -18.26 10.92 10.04
N GLY A 139 -17.45 11.63 10.80
CA GLY A 139 -17.28 11.37 12.22
C GLY A 139 -16.56 10.06 12.53
N TYR A 140 -15.62 9.63 11.69
CA TYR A 140 -14.76 8.51 12.05
C TYR A 140 -13.80 8.92 13.16
N ALA A 141 -13.74 8.13 14.23
CA ALA A 141 -12.78 8.33 15.31
C ALA A 141 -11.34 7.94 14.86
N MET A 142 -11.24 6.91 14.03
CA MET A 142 -9.97 6.46 13.44
C MET A 142 -10.20 5.75 12.11
N ILE A 143 -9.26 5.93 11.18
CA ILE A 143 -9.16 5.18 9.92
C ILE A 143 -7.75 4.61 9.83
N PHE A 144 -7.63 3.31 9.65
CA PHE A 144 -6.36 2.58 9.66
C PHE A 144 -5.97 2.13 8.26
N GLU A 145 -4.65 2.04 8.00
CA GLU A 145 -4.12 1.34 6.83
C GLU A 145 -4.00 -0.15 7.14
N LEU A 146 -4.62 -1.00 6.33
CA LEU A 146 -4.50 -2.45 6.41
C LEU A 146 -3.12 -2.88 5.86
N GLY A 147 -2.45 -3.78 6.59
CA GLY A 147 -1.17 -4.36 6.18
C GLY A 147 0.08 -3.65 6.71
N GLY A 148 0.03 -2.32 6.98
CA GLY A 148 1.17 -1.58 7.55
C GLY A 148 1.12 -1.43 9.06
N GLY A 149 -0.07 -1.52 9.68
CA GLY A 149 -0.33 -1.16 11.07
C GLY A 149 -0.60 -2.31 12.05
N GLY A 150 -0.36 -3.57 11.67
CA GLY A 150 -0.60 -4.71 12.56
C GLY A 150 -2.08 -5.10 12.72
N ILE A 151 -2.96 -4.64 11.84
CA ILE A 151 -4.36 -5.08 11.79
C ILE A 151 -4.43 -6.40 11.03
N TRP A 152 -4.81 -7.48 11.73
CA TRP A 152 -4.89 -8.82 11.19
C TRP A 152 -6.30 -9.20 10.71
N TYR A 153 -7.31 -8.53 11.22
CA TYR A 153 -8.70 -8.75 10.87
C TYR A 153 -9.52 -7.48 11.06
N ALA A 154 -10.36 -7.20 10.09
CA ALA A 154 -11.43 -6.22 10.19
C ALA A 154 -12.60 -6.68 9.30
N PRO A 155 -13.86 -6.49 9.70
CA PRO A 155 -15.01 -6.83 8.87
C PRO A 155 -15.09 -5.91 7.64
N ASP A 156 -15.51 -6.46 6.50
CA ASP A 156 -15.60 -5.72 5.23
C ASP A 156 -16.49 -4.47 5.30
N SER A 157 -17.46 -4.46 6.22
CA SER A 157 -18.33 -3.29 6.44
C SER A 157 -17.60 -2.03 6.90
N LEU A 158 -16.36 -2.15 7.38
CA LEU A 158 -15.49 -1.03 7.77
C LEU A 158 -14.49 -0.65 6.66
N ASN A 159 -14.51 -1.33 5.52
CA ASN A 159 -13.55 -1.14 4.43
C ASN A 159 -13.93 0.08 3.58
N LEU A 160 -13.05 1.06 3.54
CA LEU A 160 -13.20 2.30 2.77
C LEU A 160 -12.43 2.30 1.45
N SER A 161 -11.74 1.22 1.11
CA SER A 161 -10.83 1.18 -0.04
C SER A 161 -11.53 1.51 -1.35
N GLU A 162 -12.70 0.90 -1.61
CA GLU A 162 -13.45 1.13 -2.86
C GLU A 162 -13.91 2.58 -2.99
N ARG A 163 -14.38 3.14 -1.92
CA ARG A 163 -14.78 4.54 -1.87
C ARG A 163 -13.60 5.48 -2.13
N ILE A 164 -12.46 5.22 -1.51
CA ILE A 164 -11.24 6.01 -1.73
C ILE A 164 -10.79 5.90 -3.19
N VAL A 165 -10.87 4.71 -3.81
CA VAL A 165 -10.57 4.50 -5.24
C VAL A 165 -11.49 5.35 -6.11
N GLN A 166 -12.80 5.36 -5.85
CA GLN A 166 -13.76 6.15 -6.62
C GLN A 166 -13.44 7.65 -6.56
N GLU A 167 -13.25 8.20 -5.36
CA GLU A 167 -12.92 9.61 -5.17
C GLU A 167 -11.57 9.99 -5.79
N LEU A 168 -10.58 9.08 -5.70
CA LEU A 168 -9.28 9.28 -6.33
C LEU A 168 -9.38 9.29 -7.86
N ASN A 169 -10.22 8.43 -8.44
CA ASN A 169 -10.45 8.38 -9.89
C ASN A 169 -11.19 9.63 -10.38
N GLU A 170 -12.19 10.12 -9.65
CA GLU A 170 -12.88 11.38 -9.96
C GLU A 170 -11.92 12.56 -9.95
N PHE A 171 -11.10 12.66 -8.91
CA PHE A 171 -10.05 13.67 -8.83
C PHE A 171 -9.11 13.59 -10.03
N TYR A 172 -8.62 12.40 -10.35
CA TYR A 172 -7.65 12.19 -11.41
C TYR A 172 -8.20 12.50 -12.80
N ALA A 173 -9.46 12.13 -13.06
CA ALA A 173 -10.16 12.49 -14.29
C ALA A 173 -10.28 14.02 -14.44
N GLY A 174 -10.60 14.73 -13.36
CA GLY A 174 -10.66 16.20 -13.34
C GLY A 174 -9.31 16.86 -13.61
N GLU A 175 -8.21 16.31 -13.13
CA GLU A 175 -6.86 16.82 -13.42
C GLU A 175 -6.44 16.59 -14.89
N LYS A 176 -6.77 15.41 -15.45
CA LYS A 176 -6.49 15.12 -16.88
C LYS A 176 -7.29 16.02 -17.83
N ALA A 177 -8.49 16.38 -17.47
CA ALA A 177 -9.33 17.26 -18.29
C ALA A 177 -8.83 18.72 -18.36
N LYS A 178 -7.92 19.13 -17.45
CA LYS A 178 -7.31 20.48 -17.42
C LYS A 178 -5.99 20.59 -18.18
N GLN A 179 -5.44 19.46 -18.63
CA GLN A 179 -4.18 19.37 -19.40
C GLN A 179 -4.44 19.35 -20.90
#